data_dc69f84b7b9fc9ed3951b2deba68115c
#
_entry.id   dc69f84b7b9fc9ed3951b2deba68115c
#
_cell.length_a   1.000
_cell.length_b   1.000
_cell.length_c   1.000
_cell.angle_alpha   90.00
_cell.angle_beta   90.00
_cell.angle_gamma   90.00
#
_symmetry.space_group_name_H-M   'P 1'
#
loop_
_entity.id
_entity.type
_entity.pdbx_description
1 polymer ?
#
loop_
_entity_poly.entity_id
_entity_poly.type
_entity_poly.pdbx_seq_one_letter_code
_entity_poly.pdbx_strand_id
1 'polypeptide(L)'
;MNKSERAFIMAAGLVNRMRPVTLTTPKPLVKVNGVRMIDTVIQGLHENGITEIYIVVGYLKEQFYTLEQEYPGVTIIENPYYDTCNNISSLYVARDHIENAMILDGDQIVYNRTILSPEFERSGYNSIWTDEETDEWLQQVEDGIVVSCSRNGGKGGWQLYSISRWSKEDGKRLKHHLEVEFEEKKNRQIYWDDVAMFCYPTEYRLGIRPMHPGDLIEVDNLEELIALDNSYRDLYTKKGVK
;
A
#
# COMPACT_ATOMS: atom_id res chain seq x y z
N MET A 1 1.84 4.63 23.69
CA MET A 1 1.87 5.16 22.29
C MET A 1 2.97 4.44 21.56
N ASN A 2 2.68 3.87 20.40
CA ASN A 2 3.63 3.17 19.54
C ASN A 2 4.24 4.15 18.55
N LYS A 3 5.34 3.74 17.90
CA LYS A 3 6.00 4.54 16.86
C LYS A 3 6.52 3.61 15.76
N SER A 4 6.21 3.95 14.51
CA SER A 4 6.83 3.29 13.36
C SER A 4 8.29 3.74 13.22
N GLU A 5 9.20 2.77 13.22
CA GLU A 5 10.64 2.99 13.08
C GLU A 5 11.07 2.87 11.61
N ARG A 6 10.29 2.15 10.82
CA ARG A 6 10.54 1.84 9.42
C ARG A 6 9.28 1.79 8.58
N ALA A 7 9.44 1.80 7.28
CA ALA A 7 8.33 1.68 6.34
C ALA A 7 8.61 0.64 5.24
N PHE A 8 7.53 0.02 4.75
CA PHE A 8 7.52 -0.80 3.55
C PHE A 8 6.67 -0.14 2.49
N ILE A 9 7.20 -0.04 1.28
CA ILE A 9 6.46 0.40 0.11
C ILE A 9 6.27 -0.82 -0.80
N MET A 10 5.01 -1.24 -0.96
CA MET A 10 4.64 -2.35 -1.84
C MET A 10 4.63 -1.88 -3.29
N ALA A 11 5.55 -2.39 -4.10
CA ALA A 11 5.80 -1.93 -5.47
C ALA A 11 6.03 -3.08 -6.47
N ALA A 12 5.67 -4.33 -6.10
CA ALA A 12 5.99 -5.51 -6.89
C ALA A 12 4.97 -5.82 -8.01
N GLY A 13 3.79 -5.21 -7.98
CA GLY A 13 2.63 -5.59 -8.79
C GLY A 13 2.76 -5.34 -10.29
N LEU A 14 2.20 -6.26 -11.08
CA LEU A 14 1.96 -6.09 -12.51
C LEU A 14 0.60 -5.43 -12.72
N VAL A 15 0.56 -4.18 -13.16
CA VAL A 15 -0.69 -3.42 -13.33
C VAL A 15 -1.09 -3.35 -14.80
N ASN A 16 -2.25 -3.92 -15.14
CA ASN A 16 -2.77 -3.95 -16.50
C ASN A 16 -3.70 -2.75 -16.83
N ARG A 17 -4.36 -2.18 -15.83
CA ARG A 17 -5.37 -1.11 -16.01
C ARG A 17 -4.78 0.21 -16.54
N MET A 18 -3.49 0.45 -16.32
CA MET A 18 -2.77 1.64 -16.78
C MET A 18 -1.99 1.44 -18.10
N ARG A 19 -2.21 0.32 -18.81
CA ARG A 19 -1.57 0.14 -20.12
C ARG A 19 -2.06 1.20 -21.13
N PRO A 20 -1.15 1.71 -22.01
CA PRO A 20 0.18 1.19 -22.33
C PRO A 20 1.33 1.69 -21.43
N VAL A 21 1.11 2.64 -20.52
CA VAL A 21 2.15 3.25 -19.68
C VAL A 21 2.92 2.18 -18.89
N THR A 22 2.20 1.26 -18.27
CA THR A 22 2.78 0.21 -17.42
C THR A 22 3.42 -0.94 -18.18
N LEU A 23 3.45 -0.91 -19.51
CA LEU A 23 4.27 -1.87 -20.30
C LEU A 23 5.77 -1.61 -20.16
N THR A 24 6.16 -0.37 -19.90
CA THR A 24 7.56 0.05 -19.85
C THR A 24 7.97 0.72 -18.54
N THR A 25 6.99 1.10 -17.70
CA THR A 25 7.25 1.80 -16.43
C THR A 25 6.41 1.18 -15.32
N PRO A 26 7.01 0.68 -14.23
CA PRO A 26 6.24 0.21 -13.08
C PRO A 26 5.32 1.31 -12.56
N LYS A 27 4.10 0.96 -12.12
CA LYS A 27 3.09 1.93 -11.67
C LYS A 27 3.65 2.94 -10.66
N PRO A 28 4.40 2.55 -9.60
CA PRO A 28 4.94 3.51 -8.64
C PRO A 28 5.93 4.53 -9.22
N LEU A 29 6.59 4.19 -10.34
CA LEU A 29 7.54 5.08 -11.04
C LEU A 29 6.89 5.94 -12.12
N VAL A 30 5.59 5.78 -12.37
CA VAL A 30 4.85 6.66 -13.29
C VAL A 30 4.85 8.08 -12.73
N LYS A 31 5.14 9.04 -13.61
CA LYS A 31 5.16 10.45 -13.24
C LYS A 31 3.77 11.07 -13.40
N VAL A 32 3.39 11.88 -12.43
CA VAL A 32 2.22 12.75 -12.50
C VAL A 32 2.71 14.18 -12.34
N ASN A 33 2.48 15.01 -13.36
CA ASN A 33 3.01 16.37 -13.44
C ASN A 33 4.53 16.44 -13.20
N GLY A 34 5.27 15.45 -13.72
CA GLY A 34 6.73 15.38 -13.67
C GLY A 34 7.33 14.72 -12.43
N VAL A 35 6.51 14.37 -11.40
CA VAL A 35 6.94 13.73 -10.14
C VAL A 35 6.49 12.27 -10.14
N ARG A 36 7.39 11.31 -9.83
CA ARG A 36 6.99 9.89 -9.66
C ARG A 36 6.08 9.75 -8.45
N MET A 37 5.06 8.91 -8.54
CA MET A 37 4.13 8.68 -7.41
C MET A 37 4.88 8.27 -6.14
N ILE A 38 5.80 7.32 -6.25
CA ILE A 38 6.61 6.82 -5.13
C ILE A 38 7.47 7.91 -4.47
N ASP A 39 7.90 8.95 -5.21
CA ASP A 39 8.68 10.05 -4.65
C ASP A 39 7.89 10.82 -3.59
N THR A 40 6.57 10.98 -3.79
CA THR A 40 5.71 11.67 -2.83
C THR A 40 5.61 10.90 -1.51
N VAL A 41 5.61 9.56 -1.60
CA VAL A 41 5.58 8.65 -0.46
C VAL A 41 6.92 8.69 0.30
N ILE A 42 8.05 8.49 -0.40
CA ILE A 42 9.39 8.47 0.23
C ILE A 42 9.69 9.80 0.90
N GLN A 43 9.43 10.92 0.21
CA GLN A 43 9.63 12.26 0.77
C GLN A 43 8.76 12.50 2.00
N GLY A 44 7.48 12.07 1.93
CA GLY A 44 6.58 12.17 3.06
C GLY A 44 7.04 11.36 4.28
N LEU A 45 7.59 10.16 4.07
CA LEU A 45 8.19 9.35 5.13
C LEU A 45 9.40 10.03 5.75
N HIS A 46 10.33 10.52 4.93
CA HIS A 46 11.53 11.24 5.40
C HIS A 46 11.18 12.49 6.22
N GLU A 47 10.20 13.29 5.77
CA GLU A 47 9.74 14.48 6.50
C GLU A 47 9.12 14.13 7.86
N ASN A 48 8.55 12.93 7.99
CA ASN A 48 8.03 12.41 9.25
C ASN A 48 9.09 11.63 10.07
N GLY A 49 10.36 11.67 9.66
CA GLY A 49 11.47 11.06 10.37
C GLY A 49 11.61 9.55 10.23
N ILE A 50 10.90 8.94 9.26
CA ILE A 50 11.07 7.54 8.90
C ILE A 50 12.09 7.46 7.77
N THR A 51 13.30 7.01 8.09
CA THR A 51 14.43 6.94 7.13
C THR A 51 14.80 5.51 6.76
N GLU A 52 14.40 4.50 7.52
CA GLU A 52 14.58 3.09 7.18
C GLU A 52 13.38 2.68 6.31
N ILE A 53 13.59 2.60 4.98
CA ILE A 53 12.51 2.35 4.01
C ILE A 53 12.89 1.15 3.15
N TYR A 54 12.01 0.15 3.14
CA TYR A 54 12.11 -1.03 2.28
C TYR A 54 11.12 -0.90 1.14
N ILE A 55 11.59 -1.05 -0.11
CA ILE A 55 10.71 -1.07 -1.29
C ILE A 55 10.68 -2.49 -1.83
N VAL A 56 9.52 -3.11 -1.77
CA VAL A 56 9.34 -4.49 -2.27
C VAL A 56 8.97 -4.44 -3.74
N VAL A 57 9.86 -4.96 -4.59
CA VAL A 57 9.78 -4.87 -6.05
C VAL A 57 9.65 -6.22 -6.73
N GLY A 58 9.09 -6.24 -7.93
CA GLY A 58 8.93 -7.45 -8.75
C GLY A 58 8.95 -7.13 -10.23
N TYR A 59 7.82 -6.69 -10.77
CA TYR A 59 7.70 -6.30 -12.17
C TYR A 59 8.62 -5.12 -12.52
N LEU A 60 9.47 -5.27 -13.54
CA LEU A 60 10.45 -4.26 -13.99
C LEU A 60 11.34 -3.74 -12.84
N LYS A 61 11.70 -4.62 -11.91
CA LYS A 61 12.42 -4.30 -10.67
C LYS A 61 13.68 -3.48 -10.86
N GLU A 62 14.39 -3.67 -11.98
CA GLU A 62 15.66 -2.99 -12.30
C GLU A 62 15.52 -1.47 -12.32
N GLN A 63 14.32 -0.96 -12.61
CA GLN A 63 14.06 0.48 -12.65
C GLN A 63 14.00 1.12 -11.26
N PHE A 64 13.85 0.33 -10.21
CA PHE A 64 13.80 0.81 -8.82
C PHE A 64 15.18 0.96 -8.17
N TYR A 65 16.23 0.31 -8.69
CA TYR A 65 17.54 0.30 -8.04
C TYR A 65 18.18 1.68 -7.90
N THR A 66 17.81 2.64 -8.76
CA THR A 66 18.29 4.03 -8.63
C THR A 66 17.79 4.70 -7.36
N LEU A 67 16.66 4.26 -6.81
CA LEU A 67 16.09 4.84 -5.59
C LEU A 67 17.00 4.68 -4.36
N GLU A 68 17.80 3.60 -4.29
CA GLU A 68 18.78 3.41 -3.20
C GLU A 68 19.89 4.47 -3.22
N GLN A 69 20.21 5.03 -4.40
CA GLN A 69 21.19 6.08 -4.57
C GLN A 69 20.56 7.48 -4.40
N GLU A 70 19.30 7.62 -4.82
CA GLU A 70 18.58 8.89 -4.78
C GLU A 70 18.08 9.24 -3.37
N TYR A 71 17.73 8.22 -2.57
CA TYR A 71 17.11 8.38 -1.25
C TYR A 71 17.88 7.65 -0.16
N PRO A 72 18.54 8.35 0.77
CA PRO A 72 19.23 7.72 1.90
C PRO A 72 18.29 6.85 2.74
N GLY A 73 18.72 5.64 3.09
CA GLY A 73 17.98 4.70 3.92
C GLY A 73 16.94 3.85 3.17
N VAL A 74 16.83 4.02 1.85
CA VAL A 74 16.06 3.11 1.00
C VAL A 74 16.84 1.83 0.73
N THR A 75 16.16 0.69 0.85
CA THR A 75 16.68 -0.65 0.53
C THR A 75 15.66 -1.39 -0.32
N ILE A 76 16.11 -2.01 -1.41
CA ILE A 76 15.24 -2.80 -2.29
C ILE A 76 15.16 -4.25 -1.81
N ILE A 77 13.94 -4.78 -1.70
CA ILE A 77 13.67 -6.19 -1.46
C ILE A 77 12.99 -6.77 -2.71
N GLU A 78 13.59 -7.78 -3.31
CA GLU A 78 13.01 -8.44 -4.47
C GLU A 78 11.97 -9.49 -4.05
N ASN A 79 10.80 -9.43 -4.68
CA ASN A 79 9.78 -10.48 -4.56
C ASN A 79 9.86 -11.43 -5.76
N PRO A 80 10.42 -12.63 -5.62
CA PRO A 80 10.49 -13.60 -6.71
C PRO A 80 9.16 -14.27 -7.05
N TYR A 81 8.10 -14.01 -6.27
CA TYR A 81 6.78 -14.61 -6.43
C TYR A 81 5.75 -13.66 -7.02
N TYR A 82 6.16 -12.47 -7.48
CA TYR A 82 5.26 -11.38 -7.88
C TYR A 82 4.30 -11.74 -9.02
N ASP A 83 4.66 -12.70 -9.88
CA ASP A 83 3.90 -13.14 -11.05
C ASP A 83 3.08 -14.42 -10.82
N THR A 84 3.33 -15.12 -9.71
CA THR A 84 2.70 -16.40 -9.38
C THR A 84 1.83 -16.37 -8.13
N CYS A 85 2.03 -15.36 -7.28
CA CYS A 85 1.30 -15.18 -6.02
C CYS A 85 0.65 -13.79 -5.96
N ASN A 86 -0.37 -13.64 -5.13
CA ASN A 86 -0.92 -12.32 -4.82
C ASN A 86 0.03 -11.54 -3.86
N ASN A 87 -0.35 -10.33 -3.46
CA ASN A 87 0.51 -9.41 -2.71
C ASN A 87 0.89 -9.89 -1.30
N ILE A 88 0.27 -10.96 -0.76
CA ILE A 88 0.77 -11.65 0.44
C ILE A 88 2.25 -12.01 0.29
N SER A 89 2.68 -12.38 -0.92
CA SER A 89 4.08 -12.70 -1.22
C SER A 89 5.02 -11.51 -0.99
N SER A 90 4.54 -10.28 -1.27
CA SER A 90 5.34 -9.07 -1.06
C SER A 90 5.63 -8.83 0.42
N LEU A 91 4.62 -8.96 1.29
CA LEU A 91 4.86 -8.81 2.72
C LEU A 91 5.61 -10.02 3.30
N TYR A 92 5.38 -11.22 2.74
CA TYR A 92 6.10 -12.43 3.16
C TYR A 92 7.62 -12.33 2.95
N VAL A 93 8.10 -11.81 1.81
CA VAL A 93 9.54 -11.64 1.58
C VAL A 93 10.19 -10.57 2.48
N ALA A 94 9.40 -9.61 2.94
CA ALA A 94 9.83 -8.52 3.82
C ALA A 94 9.56 -8.77 5.32
N ARG A 95 8.99 -9.93 5.68
CA ARG A 95 8.40 -10.21 7.00
C ARG A 95 9.35 -10.08 8.21
N ASP A 96 10.65 -10.18 8.00
CA ASP A 96 11.61 -10.10 9.09
C ASP A 96 11.76 -8.70 9.71
N HIS A 97 11.17 -7.68 9.09
CA HIS A 97 11.27 -6.29 9.51
C HIS A 97 9.93 -5.64 9.88
N ILE A 98 8.84 -6.42 10.03
CA ILE A 98 7.47 -5.87 10.23
C ILE A 98 7.26 -5.23 11.62
N GLU A 99 8.08 -5.54 12.60
CA GLU A 99 7.95 -4.96 13.94
C GLU A 99 8.12 -3.44 13.90
N ASN A 100 7.20 -2.70 14.53
CA ASN A 100 7.18 -1.23 14.53
C ASN A 100 7.24 -0.64 13.11
N ALA A 101 6.48 -1.19 12.18
CA ALA A 101 6.52 -0.80 10.79
C ALA A 101 5.26 -0.06 10.33
N MET A 102 5.43 0.79 9.34
CA MET A 102 4.38 1.31 8.47
C MET A 102 4.42 0.55 7.15
N ILE A 103 3.27 0.09 6.66
CA ILE A 103 3.16 -0.58 5.35
C ILE A 103 2.23 0.24 4.49
N LEU A 104 2.65 0.52 3.24
CA LEU A 104 1.90 1.32 2.29
C LEU A 104 2.18 0.89 0.85
N ASP A 105 1.26 1.26 -0.05
CA ASP A 105 1.42 1.02 -1.47
C ASP A 105 2.21 2.14 -2.16
N GLY A 106 2.95 1.79 -3.20
CA GLY A 106 3.82 2.72 -3.92
C GLY A 106 3.12 3.51 -5.04
N ASP A 107 1.85 3.25 -5.27
CA ASP A 107 1.04 3.82 -6.35
C ASP A 107 0.09 4.93 -5.88
N GLN A 108 0.40 5.50 -4.73
CA GLN A 108 -0.31 6.61 -4.12
C GLN A 108 0.45 7.93 -4.34
N ILE A 109 -0.30 9.00 -4.53
CA ILE A 109 0.21 10.38 -4.49
C ILE A 109 -0.19 10.98 -3.15
N VAL A 110 0.77 11.21 -2.29
CA VAL A 110 0.54 11.78 -0.95
C VAL A 110 0.66 13.30 -1.02
N TYR A 111 -0.47 13.99 -0.85
CA TYR A 111 -0.52 15.46 -0.80
C TYR A 111 -0.36 15.99 0.63
N ASN A 112 -1.04 15.37 1.60
CA ASN A 112 -0.92 15.71 3.00
C ASN A 112 0.04 14.76 3.71
N ARG A 113 1.30 15.14 3.83
CA ARG A 113 2.34 14.30 4.40
C ARG A 113 2.16 14.00 5.90
N THR A 114 1.30 14.73 6.60
CA THR A 114 1.00 14.47 8.03
C THR A 114 0.28 13.14 8.26
N ILE A 115 -0.37 12.59 7.22
CA ILE A 115 -0.98 11.25 7.29
C ILE A 115 0.06 10.14 7.48
N LEU A 116 1.35 10.42 7.20
CA LEU A 116 2.48 9.51 7.38
C LEU A 116 3.20 9.68 8.73
N SER A 117 2.60 10.44 9.68
CA SER A 117 3.15 10.54 11.04
C SER A 117 3.38 9.15 11.64
N PRO A 118 4.56 8.91 12.28
CA PRO A 118 4.93 7.59 12.77
C PRO A 118 4.19 7.18 14.05
N GLU A 119 3.66 8.13 14.84
CA GLU A 119 3.01 7.84 16.11
C GLU A 119 1.63 7.22 15.90
N PHE A 120 1.30 6.19 16.70
CA PHE A 120 -0.02 5.56 16.68
C PHE A 120 -0.34 4.88 18.03
N GLU A 121 -1.63 4.72 18.32
CA GLU A 121 -2.08 4.08 19.56
C GLU A 121 -2.13 2.56 19.41
N ARG A 122 -2.69 2.08 18.31
CA ARG A 122 -2.85 0.65 17.99
C ARG A 122 -2.60 0.39 16.50
N SER A 123 -2.27 -0.85 16.18
CA SER A 123 -2.14 -1.30 14.80
C SER A 123 -3.44 -1.10 14.02
N GLY A 124 -3.33 -0.78 12.75
CA GLY A 124 -4.51 -0.54 11.91
C GLY A 124 -4.21 0.35 10.71
N TYR A 125 -5.27 0.85 10.10
CA TYR A 125 -5.22 1.46 8.77
C TYR A 125 -5.63 2.92 8.77
N ASN A 126 -5.08 3.67 7.83
CA ASN A 126 -5.64 4.97 7.48
C ASN A 126 -6.95 4.75 6.72
N SER A 127 -7.97 5.52 7.06
CA SER A 127 -9.30 5.36 6.45
C SER A 127 -10.03 6.69 6.33
N ILE A 128 -10.92 6.79 5.33
CA ILE A 128 -11.79 7.93 5.11
C ILE A 128 -13.23 7.48 5.31
N TRP A 129 -14.00 8.25 6.11
CA TRP A 129 -15.43 8.00 6.23
C TRP A 129 -16.16 8.30 4.92
N THR A 130 -17.03 7.41 4.50
CA THR A 130 -17.92 7.62 3.35
C THR A 130 -19.35 7.26 3.67
N ASP A 131 -20.30 8.11 3.26
CA ASP A 131 -21.73 7.83 3.22
C ASP A 131 -22.19 7.39 1.82
N GLU A 132 -21.29 7.45 0.84
CA GLU A 132 -21.56 7.04 -0.53
C GLU A 132 -21.30 5.53 -0.71
N GLU A 133 -21.91 4.97 -1.75
CA GLU A 133 -21.64 3.60 -2.17
C GLU A 133 -20.20 3.51 -2.71
N THR A 134 -19.46 2.51 -2.26
CA THR A 134 -18.09 2.25 -2.71
C THR A 134 -17.87 0.75 -2.94
N ASP A 135 -17.02 0.41 -3.89
CA ASP A 135 -16.55 -0.97 -4.13
C ASP A 135 -15.25 -1.28 -3.35
N GLU A 136 -14.68 -0.27 -2.70
CA GLU A 136 -13.45 -0.40 -1.91
C GLU A 136 -13.70 -1.06 -0.56
N TRP A 137 -12.66 -1.60 0.06
CA TRP A 137 -12.79 -2.25 1.37
C TRP A 137 -13.35 -1.28 2.41
N LEU A 138 -14.45 -1.70 3.03
CA LEU A 138 -15.21 -0.85 3.96
C LEU A 138 -15.21 -1.45 5.36
N GLN A 139 -14.67 -0.71 6.32
CA GLN A 139 -14.55 -1.11 7.71
C GLN A 139 -15.68 -0.52 8.55
N GLN A 140 -16.23 -1.33 9.47
CA GLN A 140 -17.09 -0.87 10.54
C GLN A 140 -16.29 -0.78 11.84
N VAL A 141 -16.50 0.29 12.60
CA VAL A 141 -15.69 0.60 13.78
C VAL A 141 -16.61 0.86 14.97
N GLU A 142 -16.36 0.18 16.08
CA GLU A 142 -17.00 0.40 17.37
C GLU A 142 -15.92 0.67 18.42
N ASP A 143 -16.09 1.70 19.22
CA ASP A 143 -15.12 2.12 20.26
C ASP A 143 -13.67 2.22 19.76
N GLY A 144 -13.50 2.69 18.52
CA GLY A 144 -12.19 2.85 17.88
C GLY A 144 -11.53 1.53 17.44
N ILE A 145 -12.29 0.44 17.40
CA ILE A 145 -11.82 -0.89 16.96
C ILE A 145 -12.60 -1.32 15.73
N VAL A 146 -11.89 -1.83 14.74
CA VAL A 146 -12.50 -2.45 13.56
C VAL A 146 -13.18 -3.75 13.98
N VAL A 147 -14.51 -3.79 13.88
CA VAL A 147 -15.33 -4.96 14.24
C VAL A 147 -15.69 -5.81 13.04
N SER A 148 -15.67 -5.23 11.84
CA SER A 148 -15.84 -5.97 10.58
C SER A 148 -15.24 -5.21 9.40
N CYS A 149 -14.99 -5.93 8.31
CA CYS A 149 -14.54 -5.37 7.05
C CYS A 149 -15.24 -6.08 5.90
N SER A 150 -15.78 -5.32 4.94
CA SER A 150 -16.32 -5.83 3.68
C SER A 150 -15.30 -5.65 2.57
N ARG A 151 -14.97 -6.72 1.84
CA ARG A 151 -14.11 -6.66 0.63
C ARG A 151 -14.84 -6.13 -0.59
N ASN A 152 -16.16 -6.16 -0.56
CA ASN A 152 -17.02 -5.81 -1.69
C ASN A 152 -17.67 -4.43 -1.50
N GLY A 153 -17.05 -3.60 -0.69
CA GLY A 153 -17.55 -2.27 -0.41
C GLY A 153 -18.86 -2.25 0.37
N GLY A 154 -19.66 -1.24 0.08
CA GLY A 154 -20.94 -0.96 0.71
C GLY A 154 -21.15 0.53 0.92
N LYS A 155 -22.01 0.89 1.86
CA LYS A 155 -22.37 2.27 2.17
C LYS A 155 -22.30 2.52 3.68
N GLY A 156 -21.82 3.70 4.05
CA GLY A 156 -21.76 4.12 5.45
C GLY A 156 -20.72 3.35 6.25
N GLY A 157 -19.45 3.77 6.14
CA GLY A 157 -18.33 3.15 6.83
C GLY A 157 -16.99 3.83 6.54
N TRP A 158 -15.92 3.22 7.02
CA TRP A 158 -14.57 3.71 6.85
C TRP A 158 -13.90 2.98 5.68
N GLN A 159 -13.79 3.66 4.55
CA GLN A 159 -13.06 3.15 3.38
C GLN A 159 -11.58 3.02 3.75
N LEU A 160 -11.04 1.81 3.58
CA LEU A 160 -9.64 1.50 3.87
C LEU A 160 -8.74 2.05 2.77
N TYR A 161 -7.64 2.65 3.18
CA TYR A 161 -6.51 3.00 2.32
C TYR A 161 -5.28 2.20 2.71
N SER A 162 -4.43 1.88 1.74
CA SER A 162 -3.26 1.03 1.93
C SER A 162 -2.11 1.73 2.66
N ILE A 163 -2.41 2.37 3.80
CA ILE A 163 -1.43 2.87 4.76
C ILE A 163 -1.78 2.27 6.11
N SER A 164 -0.93 1.39 6.62
CA SER A 164 -1.14 0.73 7.91
C SER A 164 0.07 0.88 8.82
N ARG A 165 -0.16 0.72 10.12
CA ARG A 165 0.89 0.72 11.14
C ARG A 165 0.77 -0.51 12.01
N TRP A 166 1.90 -1.08 12.35
CA TRP A 166 1.98 -2.33 13.09
C TRP A 166 2.87 -2.16 14.32
N SER A 167 2.30 -2.41 15.50
CA SER A 167 3.08 -2.43 16.73
C SER A 167 4.10 -3.55 16.71
N LYS A 168 5.03 -3.54 17.66
CA LYS A 168 6.00 -4.62 17.80
C LYS A 168 5.32 -5.98 18.00
N GLU A 169 4.32 -6.05 18.87
CA GLU A 169 3.60 -7.27 19.17
C GLU A 169 2.78 -7.77 17.99
N ASP A 170 2.02 -6.87 17.35
CA ASP A 170 1.20 -7.24 16.20
C ASP A 170 2.06 -7.53 14.97
N GLY A 171 3.20 -6.85 14.81
CA GLY A 171 4.16 -7.14 13.75
C GLY A 171 4.76 -8.54 13.88
N LYS A 172 5.12 -8.96 15.09
CA LYS A 172 5.57 -10.34 15.36
C LYS A 172 4.49 -11.36 15.05
N ARG A 173 3.26 -11.08 15.47
CA ARG A 173 2.11 -11.94 15.21
C ARG A 173 1.83 -12.02 13.71
N LEU A 174 1.88 -10.90 13.02
CA LEU A 174 1.66 -10.84 11.57
C LEU A 174 2.72 -11.63 10.81
N LYS A 175 4.00 -11.51 11.18
CA LYS A 175 5.08 -12.35 10.64
C LYS A 175 4.75 -13.84 10.76
N HIS A 176 4.41 -14.30 11.96
CA HIS A 176 4.06 -15.70 12.20
C HIS A 176 2.87 -16.15 11.34
N HIS A 177 1.80 -15.35 11.29
CA HIS A 177 0.62 -15.69 10.51
C HIS A 177 0.89 -15.67 8.99
N LEU A 178 1.75 -14.77 8.50
CA LEU A 178 2.21 -14.79 7.11
C LEU A 178 2.95 -16.07 6.77
N GLU A 179 3.81 -16.55 7.67
CA GLU A 179 4.54 -17.81 7.49
C GLU A 179 3.57 -19.01 7.45
N VAL A 180 2.61 -19.07 8.39
CA VAL A 180 1.57 -20.12 8.40
C VAL A 180 0.73 -20.10 7.10
N GLU A 181 0.23 -18.94 6.69
CA GLU A 181 -0.59 -18.84 5.47
C GLU A 181 0.23 -19.18 4.22
N PHE A 182 1.41 -18.59 4.08
CA PHE A 182 2.21 -18.72 2.85
C PHE A 182 2.93 -20.07 2.73
N GLU A 183 3.52 -20.57 3.84
CA GLU A 183 4.35 -21.76 3.83
C GLU A 183 3.57 -23.04 4.14
N GLU A 184 2.74 -23.05 5.20
CA GLU A 184 2.05 -24.25 5.65
C GLU A 184 0.76 -24.48 4.89
N LYS A 185 -0.13 -23.47 4.86
CA LYS A 185 -1.43 -23.57 4.20
C LYS A 185 -1.37 -23.39 2.68
N LYS A 186 -0.25 -22.87 2.15
CA LYS A 186 -0.08 -22.52 0.72
C LYS A 186 -1.12 -21.54 0.20
N ASN A 187 -1.63 -20.69 1.07
CA ASN A 187 -2.67 -19.70 0.77
C ASN A 187 -2.06 -18.44 0.12
N ARG A 188 -1.56 -18.59 -1.10
CA ARG A 188 -0.70 -17.62 -1.79
C ARG A 188 -1.45 -16.65 -2.70
N GLN A 189 -2.78 -16.80 -2.81
CA GLN A 189 -3.62 -15.95 -3.68
C GLN A 189 -4.44 -14.92 -2.92
N ILE A 190 -4.21 -14.78 -1.62
CA ILE A 190 -4.86 -13.76 -0.79
C ILE A 190 -4.04 -12.46 -0.77
N TYR A 191 -4.68 -11.38 -0.36
CA TYR A 191 -3.99 -10.15 0.00
C TYR A 191 -3.32 -10.32 1.37
N TRP A 192 -2.23 -9.60 1.60
CA TRP A 192 -1.57 -9.65 2.92
C TRP A 192 -2.47 -9.07 4.04
N ASP A 193 -3.33 -8.11 3.67
CA ASP A 193 -4.34 -7.52 4.56
C ASP A 193 -5.38 -8.55 5.03
N ASP A 194 -5.65 -9.57 4.20
CA ASP A 194 -6.54 -10.67 4.56
C ASP A 194 -6.07 -11.40 5.82
N VAL A 195 -4.77 -11.46 6.04
CA VAL A 195 -4.20 -12.21 7.16
C VAL A 195 -4.77 -11.71 8.48
N ALA A 196 -4.67 -10.42 8.76
CA ALA A 196 -5.17 -9.88 10.02
C ALA A 196 -6.68 -9.71 10.05
N MET A 197 -7.31 -9.35 8.91
CA MET A 197 -8.73 -9.00 8.90
C MET A 197 -9.66 -10.20 8.75
N PHE A 198 -9.23 -11.25 8.03
CA PHE A 198 -10.12 -12.36 7.67
C PHE A 198 -9.59 -13.73 8.09
N CYS A 199 -8.26 -13.95 8.05
CA CYS A 199 -7.71 -15.23 8.48
C CYS A 199 -7.66 -15.35 10.00
N TYR A 200 -7.33 -14.25 10.69
CA TYR A 200 -7.16 -14.21 12.15
C TYR A 200 -7.84 -12.98 12.80
N PRO A 201 -9.15 -12.74 12.54
CA PRO A 201 -9.81 -11.49 12.95
C PRO A 201 -9.90 -11.31 14.48
N THR A 202 -9.85 -12.40 15.25
CA THR A 202 -9.90 -12.34 16.71
C THR A 202 -8.54 -12.13 17.37
N GLU A 203 -7.46 -12.29 16.61
CA GLU A 203 -6.09 -12.15 17.10
C GLU A 203 -5.58 -10.71 17.09
N TYR A 204 -6.27 -9.81 16.36
CA TYR A 204 -5.90 -8.42 16.21
C TYR A 204 -7.03 -7.49 16.66
N ARG A 205 -6.64 -6.44 17.35
CA ARG A 205 -7.55 -5.34 17.70
C ARG A 205 -7.18 -4.12 16.87
N LEU A 206 -7.46 -4.19 15.57
CA LEU A 206 -7.13 -3.13 14.64
C LEU A 206 -7.95 -1.88 14.89
N GLY A 207 -7.34 -0.72 14.71
CA GLY A 207 -8.00 0.56 14.72
C GLY A 207 -7.95 1.23 13.35
N ILE A 208 -8.53 2.42 13.28
CA ILE A 208 -8.42 3.30 12.14
C ILE A 208 -7.67 4.57 12.50
N ARG A 209 -7.06 5.21 11.50
CA ARG A 209 -6.57 6.57 11.53
C ARG A 209 -7.34 7.38 10.50
N PRO A 210 -8.22 8.31 10.94
CA PRO A 210 -9.00 9.12 10.01
C PRO A 210 -8.12 9.98 9.12
N MET A 211 -8.49 10.04 7.84
CA MET A 211 -7.98 10.96 6.84
C MET A 211 -9.13 11.76 6.22
N HIS A 212 -8.77 12.77 5.44
CA HIS A 212 -9.73 13.57 4.68
C HIS A 212 -9.60 13.30 3.17
N PRO A 213 -10.69 13.42 2.40
CA PRO A 213 -10.62 13.39 0.95
C PRO A 213 -9.60 14.39 0.42
N GLY A 214 -8.70 13.93 -0.45
CA GLY A 214 -7.62 14.73 -1.00
C GLY A 214 -6.29 14.70 -0.21
N ASP A 215 -6.22 14.06 0.94
CA ASP A 215 -4.95 13.83 1.65
C ASP A 215 -4.00 12.96 0.80
N LEU A 216 -4.55 12.00 0.08
CA LEU A 216 -3.86 11.20 -0.92
C LEU A 216 -4.81 10.87 -2.09
N ILE A 217 -4.24 10.46 -3.21
CA ILE A 217 -4.96 9.92 -4.37
C ILE A 217 -4.29 8.60 -4.77
N GLU A 218 -5.08 7.56 -4.96
CA GLU A 218 -4.69 6.33 -5.65
C GLU A 218 -4.98 6.49 -7.14
N VAL A 219 -4.06 6.01 -7.99
CA VAL A 219 -4.19 6.13 -9.45
C VAL A 219 -4.29 4.73 -10.03
N ASP A 220 -5.50 4.23 -10.20
CA ASP A 220 -5.72 2.83 -10.53
C ASP A 220 -5.82 2.50 -12.02
N ASN A 221 -6.13 3.49 -12.82
CA ASN A 221 -6.34 3.31 -14.25
C ASN A 221 -5.83 4.48 -15.08
N LEU A 222 -5.84 4.32 -16.41
CA LEU A 222 -5.33 5.33 -17.32
C LEU A 222 -6.19 6.60 -17.36
N GLU A 223 -7.49 6.47 -17.15
CA GLU A 223 -8.44 7.58 -17.13
C GLU A 223 -8.15 8.51 -15.95
N GLU A 224 -7.91 7.97 -14.78
CA GLU A 224 -7.51 8.72 -13.58
C GLU A 224 -6.15 9.40 -13.77
N LEU A 225 -5.18 8.68 -14.37
CA LEU A 225 -3.87 9.25 -14.69
C LEU A 225 -4.02 10.46 -15.62
N ILE A 226 -4.85 10.38 -16.68
CA ILE A 226 -5.11 11.46 -17.61
C ILE A 226 -5.83 12.65 -16.93
N ALA A 227 -6.72 12.34 -15.97
CA ALA A 227 -7.41 13.39 -15.21
C ALA A 227 -6.44 14.22 -14.36
N LEU A 228 -5.38 13.59 -13.85
CA LEU A 228 -4.34 14.23 -13.05
C LEU A 228 -3.24 14.87 -13.91
N ASP A 229 -2.89 14.24 -15.02
CA ASP A 229 -1.83 14.69 -15.94
C ASP A 229 -2.27 14.50 -17.41
N ASN A 230 -2.71 15.59 -18.03
CA ASN A 230 -3.23 15.57 -19.38
C ASN A 230 -2.18 15.20 -20.46
N SER A 231 -0.88 15.15 -20.13
CA SER A 231 0.17 14.73 -21.07
C SER A 231 0.03 13.26 -21.52
N TYR A 232 -0.73 12.46 -20.78
CA TYR A 232 -1.02 11.07 -21.13
C TYR A 232 -2.18 10.88 -22.11
N ARG A 233 -2.90 11.94 -22.49
CA ARG A 233 -4.10 11.87 -23.34
C ARG A 233 -3.83 11.23 -24.71
N ASP A 234 -2.69 11.51 -25.32
CA ASP A 234 -2.34 10.96 -26.64
C ASP A 234 -2.16 9.44 -26.63
N LEU A 235 -1.88 8.85 -25.44
CA LEU A 235 -1.80 7.41 -25.29
C LEU A 235 -3.17 6.73 -25.26
N TYR A 236 -4.20 7.47 -24.85
CA TYR A 236 -5.59 7.00 -24.82
C TYR A 236 -6.17 6.87 -26.24
N THR A 237 -5.89 7.85 -27.12
CA THR A 237 -6.37 7.84 -28.50
C THR A 237 -5.78 6.71 -29.32
N LYS A 238 -4.56 6.24 -29.01
CA LYS A 238 -3.93 5.09 -29.66
C LYS A 238 -4.53 3.74 -29.25
N LYS A 239 -5.27 3.66 -28.13
CA LYS A 239 -5.99 2.45 -27.68
C LYS A 239 -7.27 2.17 -28.46
N GLY A 240 -7.86 3.19 -29.05
CA GLY A 240 -9.13 3.11 -29.81
C GLY A 240 -8.99 2.73 -31.28
N VAL A 241 -7.77 2.49 -31.76
CA VAL A 241 -7.50 2.11 -33.17
C VAL A 241 -6.83 0.73 -33.17
N LYS A 242 -7.61 -0.31 -32.80
CA LYS A 242 -7.39 -1.72 -33.21
C LYS A 242 -8.70 -2.48 -33.17
#